data_7c3c71d1ee3166ae70a2f854440f8330
#
_entry.id   7c3c71d1ee3166ae70a2f854440f8330
#
_cell.length_a   1.000
_cell.length_b   1.000
_cell.length_c   1.000
_cell.angle_alpha   90.00
_cell.angle_beta   90.00
_cell.angle_gamma   90.00
#
_symmetry.space_group_name_H-M   'P 1'
#
loop_
_entity.id
_entity.type
_entity.pdbx_description
1 polymer ?
#
loop_
_entity_poly.entity_id
_entity_poly.type
_entity_poly.pdbx_seq_one_letter_code
_entity_poly.pdbx_strand_id
1 'polypeptide(L)'
;MMLNIGLNYAQQTPRGLLKESGIPLSSLYDNKWAFIIGIDEYAEYNDLQYAVRDAEMIEAILQEQFDFPKENIIVKVNENATKEGIFDGFHTLVEKTDTNDVLIVFFAGHGETRMSGIDNKDLGYLIPSNSKAGEKHLSRTAISMENIQMFSREIAAKHILFLIDACYGGLAATKAYRGNDNIDYVKKITKDPSRQIITAGQKDEQVVEGPEWEHSAFTSALIDGLMDMNADIEQDGIILVPELFAFVKSKVMKATNGNQNPQLASFLEDGGEFAFIDEDLIAGIMDIDLSGFGYITIPGEPFGATIRIDDKKINKTTPVIDHTLEAGYHLITIAKNGFKTFNKKVLIKSNSTTTINPQLKLISGIMNFVNLPRSSKISIDGKYIGEMPIQNQLINKGRHEILVEIPGYEQIDPVYQTIDSSGVYYLKLPSLIPKTKLNAFFRSSIFPGWGQLYYEKPVKGYGIILLNLIAGGYLLYNEIQYFELVNNYESSIHDYETSINQIDEKWLKMEEEKRFLETNINNSKTTMYTMAGIYSYNLIDIIFSLNKFSQRGEFGWIIPIETKFGISEGTINFTCSIYLE
;
A
#
# COMPACT_ATOMS: atom_id res chain seq x y z
N MET A 1 57.11 -28.28 -13.25
CA MET A 1 56.55 -28.12 -14.61
C MET A 1 55.10 -28.56 -14.52
N MET A 2 54.20 -27.64 -14.09
CA MET A 2 52.76 -27.88 -14.02
C MET A 2 52.13 -27.20 -15.22
N LEU A 3 51.56 -28.00 -16.12
CA LEU A 3 50.76 -27.50 -17.24
C LEU A 3 49.41 -27.01 -16.71
N ASN A 4 49.18 -25.73 -16.84
CA ASN A 4 47.87 -25.10 -16.62
C ASN A 4 47.11 -25.21 -17.94
N ILE A 5 46.19 -26.18 -18.06
CA ILE A 5 45.24 -26.26 -19.17
C ILE A 5 44.06 -25.41 -18.77
N GLY A 6 44.10 -24.16 -19.19
CA GLY A 6 42.91 -23.29 -19.17
C GLY A 6 41.93 -23.74 -20.22
N LEU A 7 40.86 -24.39 -19.79
CA LEU A 7 39.67 -24.59 -20.60
C LEU A 7 38.93 -23.24 -20.73
N ASN A 8 39.21 -22.54 -21.84
CA ASN A 8 38.35 -21.45 -22.30
C ASN A 8 37.02 -22.06 -22.79
N TYR A 9 36.05 -22.17 -21.90
CA TYR A 9 34.68 -22.20 -22.31
C TYR A 9 34.28 -20.76 -22.73
N ALA A 10 34.48 -20.43 -24.00
CA ALA A 10 33.76 -19.35 -24.60
C ALA A 10 32.27 -19.78 -24.55
N GLN A 11 31.50 -19.24 -23.63
CA GLN A 11 30.04 -19.28 -23.73
C GLN A 11 29.69 -18.61 -25.06
N GLN A 12 29.30 -19.38 -26.04
CA GLN A 12 28.63 -18.87 -27.22
C GLN A 12 27.33 -18.25 -26.73
N THR A 13 27.24 -16.94 -26.81
CA THR A 13 25.99 -16.24 -26.50
C THR A 13 24.91 -16.70 -27.50
N PRO A 14 23.62 -16.79 -27.09
CA PRO A 14 22.48 -17.13 -27.96
C PRO A 14 22.47 -16.35 -29.29
N ARG A 15 23.06 -15.18 -29.34
CA ARG A 15 23.25 -14.30 -30.51
C ARG A 15 23.98 -14.95 -31.69
N GLY A 16 24.98 -15.81 -31.45
CA GLY A 16 25.68 -16.53 -32.50
C GLY A 16 24.76 -17.56 -33.20
N LEU A 17 23.79 -18.06 -32.48
CA LEU A 17 22.91 -19.15 -32.86
C LEU A 17 21.80 -18.71 -33.85
N LEU A 18 21.17 -17.55 -33.62
CA LEU A 18 20.15 -16.98 -34.50
C LEU A 18 20.73 -16.55 -35.85
N LYS A 19 21.95 -16.01 -35.85
CA LYS A 19 22.65 -15.60 -37.08
C LYS A 19 23.03 -16.79 -38.01
N GLU A 20 23.25 -17.98 -37.43
CA GLU A 20 23.57 -19.21 -38.16
C GLU A 20 22.33 -19.95 -38.69
N SER A 21 21.13 -19.71 -38.12
CA SER A 21 19.92 -20.44 -38.53
C SER A 21 19.37 -20.04 -39.91
N GLY A 22 19.67 -18.83 -40.40
CA GLY A 22 19.27 -18.33 -41.72
C GLY A 22 17.76 -18.24 -41.97
N ILE A 23 16.92 -18.36 -40.94
CA ILE A 23 15.46 -18.25 -41.02
C ILE A 23 15.07 -16.81 -40.75
N PRO A 24 14.41 -16.10 -41.66
CA PRO A 24 13.80 -14.81 -41.34
C PRO A 24 12.72 -15.04 -40.26
N LEU A 25 12.82 -14.39 -39.11
CA LEU A 25 11.87 -14.53 -38.00
C LEU A 25 10.46 -14.08 -38.38
N SER A 26 10.33 -13.14 -39.32
CA SER A 26 9.06 -12.73 -39.94
C SER A 26 8.30 -13.86 -40.65
N SER A 27 8.90 -15.06 -40.82
CA SER A 27 8.30 -16.20 -41.46
C SER A 27 7.92 -17.34 -40.50
N LEU A 28 7.99 -17.14 -39.20
CA LEU A 28 7.62 -18.17 -38.22
C LEU A 28 6.12 -18.46 -38.22
N TYR A 29 5.32 -17.43 -38.43
CA TYR A 29 3.86 -17.51 -38.48
C TYR A 29 3.34 -16.71 -39.68
N ASP A 30 2.35 -17.27 -40.35
CA ASP A 30 1.69 -16.58 -41.47
C ASP A 30 0.69 -15.53 -40.93
N ASN A 31 -0.05 -15.86 -39.87
CA ASN A 31 -0.95 -14.94 -39.18
C ASN A 31 -0.86 -15.08 -37.68
N LYS A 32 -1.11 -13.94 -36.98
CA LYS A 32 -1.22 -13.86 -35.52
C LYS A 32 -2.69 -13.62 -35.16
N TRP A 33 -3.28 -14.53 -34.38
CA TRP A 33 -4.68 -14.48 -33.93
C TRP A 33 -4.77 -14.35 -32.42
N ALA A 34 -5.79 -13.64 -31.95
CA ALA A 34 -6.09 -13.59 -30.51
C ALA A 34 -7.60 -13.72 -30.27
N PHE A 35 -7.96 -14.44 -29.21
CA PHE A 35 -9.31 -14.48 -28.68
C PHE A 35 -9.31 -14.05 -27.22
N ILE A 36 -9.92 -12.91 -26.93
CA ILE A 36 -9.83 -12.22 -25.67
C ILE A 36 -11.20 -12.12 -25.03
N ILE A 37 -11.33 -12.63 -23.81
CA ILE A 37 -12.59 -12.71 -23.07
C ILE A 37 -12.40 -12.08 -21.70
N GLY A 38 -13.25 -11.10 -21.35
CA GLY A 38 -13.27 -10.44 -20.05
C GLY A 38 -14.69 -10.28 -19.53
N ILE A 39 -14.96 -10.74 -18.30
CA ILE A 39 -16.32 -10.72 -17.76
C ILE A 39 -16.31 -10.14 -16.36
N ASP A 40 -16.85 -8.93 -16.20
CA ASP A 40 -17.13 -8.29 -14.92
C ASP A 40 -18.58 -8.53 -14.49
N GLU A 41 -19.54 -8.52 -15.44
CA GLU A 41 -20.98 -8.56 -15.18
C GLU A 41 -21.56 -9.95 -15.43
N TYR A 42 -22.22 -10.52 -14.43
CA TYR A 42 -22.78 -11.87 -14.45
C TYR A 42 -24.27 -11.89 -14.13
N ALA A 43 -25.02 -12.78 -14.79
CA ALA A 43 -26.46 -12.94 -14.55
C ALA A 43 -26.81 -13.51 -13.15
N GLU A 44 -26.03 -14.47 -12.66
CA GLU A 44 -26.32 -15.19 -11.39
C GLU A 44 -25.06 -15.38 -10.50
N TYR A 45 -23.90 -14.83 -10.87
CA TYR A 45 -22.67 -14.83 -10.09
C TYR A 45 -22.39 -13.40 -9.59
N ASN A 46 -21.49 -13.25 -8.63
CA ASN A 46 -21.05 -11.93 -8.19
C ASN A 46 -20.26 -11.24 -9.28
N ASP A 47 -20.44 -9.93 -9.44
CA ASP A 47 -19.68 -9.14 -10.38
C ASP A 47 -18.21 -9.05 -9.95
N LEU A 48 -17.31 -8.98 -10.95
CA LEU A 48 -15.88 -8.68 -10.81
C LEU A 48 -15.62 -7.20 -11.12
N GLN A 49 -14.39 -6.74 -10.93
CA GLN A 49 -14.09 -5.30 -11.11
C GLN A 49 -13.02 -5.03 -12.17
N TYR A 50 -12.25 -6.02 -12.54
CA TYR A 50 -11.05 -5.81 -13.36
C TYR A 50 -10.93 -6.73 -14.55
N ALA A 51 -11.78 -7.74 -14.71
CA ALA A 51 -11.64 -8.74 -15.77
C ALA A 51 -11.78 -8.16 -17.20
N VAL A 52 -12.67 -7.19 -17.40
CA VAL A 52 -12.78 -6.47 -18.70
C VAL A 52 -11.56 -5.62 -18.94
N ARG A 53 -11.07 -4.91 -17.93
CA ARG A 53 -9.86 -4.12 -18.02
C ARG A 53 -8.61 -4.95 -18.28
N ASP A 54 -8.54 -6.14 -17.69
CA ASP A 54 -7.49 -7.12 -17.93
C ASP A 54 -7.48 -7.56 -19.39
N ALA A 55 -8.66 -7.84 -19.93
CA ALA A 55 -8.84 -8.19 -21.34
C ALA A 55 -8.38 -7.06 -22.29
N GLU A 56 -8.80 -5.81 -22.02
CA GLU A 56 -8.40 -4.63 -22.78
C GLU A 56 -6.88 -4.39 -22.77
N MET A 57 -6.23 -4.62 -21.62
CA MET A 57 -4.79 -4.44 -21.52
C MET A 57 -4.01 -5.52 -22.27
N ILE A 58 -4.45 -6.78 -22.20
CA ILE A 58 -3.83 -7.86 -23.00
C ILE A 58 -4.04 -7.62 -24.49
N GLU A 59 -5.21 -7.14 -24.93
CA GLU A 59 -5.45 -6.73 -26.32
C GLU A 59 -4.42 -5.68 -26.77
N ALA A 60 -4.24 -4.63 -25.97
CA ALA A 60 -3.31 -3.54 -26.28
C ALA A 60 -1.86 -4.04 -26.38
N ILE A 61 -1.40 -4.90 -25.45
CA ILE A 61 -0.05 -5.45 -25.48
C ILE A 61 0.18 -6.29 -26.73
N LEU A 62 -0.78 -7.13 -27.10
CA LEU A 62 -0.65 -7.98 -28.30
C LEU A 62 -0.57 -7.14 -29.58
N GLN A 63 -1.32 -6.04 -29.66
CA GLN A 63 -1.26 -5.14 -30.82
C GLN A 63 0.01 -4.30 -30.85
N GLU A 64 0.38 -3.69 -29.71
CA GLU A 64 1.44 -2.68 -29.67
C GLU A 64 2.85 -3.27 -29.55
N GLN A 65 2.98 -4.43 -28.88
CA GLN A 65 4.30 -5.05 -28.62
C GLN A 65 4.59 -6.25 -29.52
N PHE A 66 3.55 -6.99 -29.95
CA PHE A 66 3.72 -8.25 -30.68
C PHE A 66 3.07 -8.25 -32.06
N ASP A 67 2.67 -7.09 -32.59
CA ASP A 67 2.13 -6.89 -33.94
C ASP A 67 0.97 -7.82 -34.33
N PHE A 68 0.05 -8.10 -33.37
CA PHE A 68 -1.18 -8.80 -33.69
C PHE A 68 -2.12 -7.89 -34.46
N PRO A 69 -2.51 -8.24 -35.70
CA PRO A 69 -3.41 -7.41 -36.50
C PRO A 69 -4.77 -7.29 -35.83
N LYS A 70 -5.30 -6.06 -35.71
CA LYS A 70 -6.58 -5.81 -35.06
C LYS A 70 -7.73 -6.63 -35.62
N GLU A 71 -7.74 -6.85 -36.91
CA GLU A 71 -8.73 -7.67 -37.63
C GLU A 71 -8.69 -9.15 -37.26
N ASN A 72 -7.58 -9.63 -36.68
CA ASN A 72 -7.40 -11.00 -36.22
C ASN A 72 -7.64 -11.16 -34.72
N ILE A 73 -8.07 -10.11 -34.04
CA ILE A 73 -8.38 -10.14 -32.61
C ILE A 73 -9.90 -10.20 -32.42
N ILE A 74 -10.37 -11.26 -31.80
CA ILE A 74 -11.77 -11.44 -31.41
C ILE A 74 -11.91 -11.09 -29.95
N VAL A 75 -12.73 -10.08 -29.61
CA VAL A 75 -12.98 -9.67 -28.23
C VAL A 75 -14.42 -9.97 -27.85
N LYS A 76 -14.62 -10.58 -26.69
CA LYS A 76 -15.93 -10.82 -26.07
C LYS A 76 -15.89 -10.35 -24.62
N VAL A 77 -16.67 -9.30 -24.31
CA VAL A 77 -16.75 -8.76 -22.96
C VAL A 77 -18.19 -8.74 -22.46
N ASN A 78 -18.38 -8.94 -21.18
CA ASN A 78 -19.64 -8.89 -20.45
C ASN A 78 -20.81 -9.57 -21.20
N GLU A 79 -21.83 -8.84 -21.61
CA GLU A 79 -23.03 -9.33 -22.29
C GLU A 79 -22.74 -10.12 -23.60
N ASN A 80 -21.59 -9.87 -24.24
CA ASN A 80 -21.17 -10.56 -25.45
C ASN A 80 -20.36 -11.83 -25.13
N ALA A 81 -19.93 -12.01 -23.89
CA ALA A 81 -19.19 -13.18 -23.40
C ALA A 81 -20.14 -14.27 -22.85
N THR A 82 -21.26 -14.49 -23.55
CA THR A 82 -22.17 -15.62 -23.29
C THR A 82 -21.53 -16.93 -23.71
N LYS A 83 -22.07 -18.07 -23.24
CA LYS A 83 -21.59 -19.38 -23.69
C LYS A 83 -21.61 -19.50 -25.22
N GLU A 84 -22.72 -19.12 -25.82
CA GLU A 84 -22.90 -19.11 -27.27
C GLU A 84 -21.89 -18.18 -27.95
N GLY A 85 -21.75 -16.96 -27.47
CA GLY A 85 -20.83 -15.97 -28.04
C GLY A 85 -19.36 -16.40 -27.96
N ILE A 86 -18.97 -17.13 -26.89
CA ILE A 86 -17.61 -17.69 -26.77
C ILE A 86 -17.43 -18.88 -27.74
N PHE A 87 -18.43 -19.76 -27.87
CA PHE A 87 -18.39 -20.86 -28.84
C PHE A 87 -18.31 -20.34 -30.26
N ASP A 88 -19.07 -19.31 -30.63
CA ASP A 88 -19.00 -18.65 -31.94
C ASP A 88 -17.59 -18.09 -32.22
N GLY A 89 -16.94 -17.53 -31.21
CA GLY A 89 -15.56 -17.07 -31.30
C GLY A 89 -14.59 -18.21 -31.61
N PHE A 90 -14.70 -19.34 -30.92
CA PHE A 90 -13.89 -20.52 -31.20
C PHE A 90 -14.17 -21.12 -32.58
N HIS A 91 -15.43 -21.21 -33.01
CA HIS A 91 -15.78 -21.68 -34.35
C HIS A 91 -15.23 -20.76 -35.44
N THR A 92 -15.24 -19.45 -35.23
CA THR A 92 -14.59 -18.50 -36.15
C THR A 92 -13.10 -18.79 -36.30
N LEU A 93 -12.41 -19.16 -35.21
CA LEU A 93 -10.99 -19.51 -35.23
C LEU A 93 -10.75 -20.87 -35.94
N VAL A 94 -11.64 -21.85 -35.75
CA VAL A 94 -11.57 -23.14 -36.47
C VAL A 94 -11.68 -22.91 -37.98
N GLU A 95 -12.52 -21.98 -38.42
CA GLU A 95 -12.73 -21.68 -39.84
C GLU A 95 -11.61 -20.84 -40.47
N LYS A 96 -10.96 -19.95 -39.67
CA LYS A 96 -10.07 -18.93 -40.22
C LYS A 96 -8.58 -19.22 -40.05
N THR A 97 -8.18 -20.08 -39.09
CA THR A 97 -6.76 -20.33 -38.81
C THR A 97 -6.17 -21.41 -39.69
N ASP A 98 -4.91 -21.25 -40.07
CA ASP A 98 -4.11 -22.19 -40.84
C ASP A 98 -2.96 -22.81 -40.02
N THR A 99 -2.34 -23.85 -40.60
CA THR A 99 -1.34 -24.71 -39.93
C THR A 99 -0.01 -24.03 -39.62
N ASN A 100 0.20 -22.79 -40.04
CA ASN A 100 1.36 -22.00 -39.69
C ASN A 100 0.98 -20.71 -38.93
N ASP A 101 -0.24 -20.64 -38.37
CA ASP A 101 -0.69 -19.52 -37.59
C ASP A 101 -0.36 -19.70 -36.10
N VAL A 102 -0.37 -18.59 -35.36
CA VAL A 102 -0.28 -18.55 -33.90
C VAL A 102 -1.57 -17.99 -33.29
N LEU A 103 -2.00 -18.56 -32.18
CA LEU A 103 -3.21 -18.12 -31.46
C LEU A 103 -2.94 -17.95 -29.98
N ILE A 104 -3.40 -16.83 -29.43
CA ILE A 104 -3.52 -16.61 -27.99
C ILE A 104 -4.99 -16.59 -27.62
N VAL A 105 -5.36 -17.33 -26.58
CA VAL A 105 -6.69 -17.27 -25.95
C VAL A 105 -6.53 -16.76 -24.55
N PHE A 106 -7.07 -15.60 -24.27
CA PHE A 106 -7.10 -15.00 -22.93
C PHE A 106 -8.51 -15.02 -22.37
N PHE A 107 -8.64 -15.46 -21.13
CA PHE A 107 -9.91 -15.44 -20.40
C PHE A 107 -9.68 -14.84 -19.00
N ALA A 108 -10.41 -13.80 -18.66
CA ALA A 108 -10.50 -13.25 -17.30
C ALA A 108 -11.95 -13.29 -16.82
N GLY A 109 -12.18 -13.94 -15.67
CA GLY A 109 -13.52 -14.12 -15.14
C GLY A 109 -13.62 -15.24 -14.10
N HIS A 110 -14.85 -15.61 -13.73
CA HIS A 110 -15.08 -16.70 -12.79
C HIS A 110 -14.73 -18.07 -13.37
N GLY A 111 -14.20 -18.92 -12.49
CA GLY A 111 -14.02 -20.34 -12.74
C GLY A 111 -14.63 -21.17 -11.61
N GLU A 112 -15.12 -22.34 -11.89
CA GLU A 112 -15.63 -23.31 -10.91
C GLU A 112 -15.07 -24.69 -11.11
N THR A 113 -14.97 -25.45 -10.02
CA THR A 113 -14.54 -26.85 -10.05
C THR A 113 -15.64 -27.72 -9.48
N ARG A 114 -15.96 -28.80 -10.21
CA ARG A 114 -16.87 -29.84 -9.76
C ARG A 114 -16.14 -31.18 -9.72
N MET A 115 -16.40 -31.96 -8.68
CA MET A 115 -15.85 -33.32 -8.59
C MET A 115 -16.64 -34.30 -9.47
N SER A 116 -15.94 -35.10 -10.28
CA SER A 116 -16.55 -36.19 -11.04
C SER A 116 -17.09 -37.27 -10.10
N GLY A 117 -18.27 -37.80 -10.41
CA GLY A 117 -18.93 -38.81 -9.58
C GLY A 117 -18.35 -40.24 -9.67
N ILE A 118 -17.46 -40.54 -10.64
CA ILE A 118 -16.95 -41.90 -10.88
C ILE A 118 -15.49 -42.03 -10.45
N ASP A 119 -14.63 -41.13 -10.85
CA ASP A 119 -13.18 -41.22 -10.63
C ASP A 119 -12.62 -40.18 -9.65
N ASN A 120 -13.48 -39.40 -9.04
CA ASN A 120 -13.15 -38.30 -8.11
C ASN A 120 -12.15 -37.29 -8.71
N LYS A 121 -12.15 -37.12 -10.03
CA LYS A 121 -11.34 -36.10 -10.70
C LYS A 121 -12.04 -34.76 -10.65
N ASP A 122 -11.25 -33.73 -10.57
CA ASP A 122 -11.73 -32.36 -10.65
C ASP A 122 -12.04 -32.00 -12.11
N LEU A 123 -13.27 -31.52 -12.34
CA LEU A 123 -13.73 -30.98 -13.62
C LEU A 123 -13.79 -29.46 -13.51
N GLY A 124 -12.94 -28.78 -14.27
CA GLY A 124 -12.88 -27.32 -14.30
C GLY A 124 -13.83 -26.73 -15.32
N TYR A 125 -14.42 -25.59 -14.99
CA TYR A 125 -15.35 -24.85 -15.82
C TYR A 125 -15.01 -23.36 -15.81
N LEU A 126 -15.03 -22.73 -16.98
CA LEU A 126 -15.05 -21.28 -17.13
C LEU A 126 -16.50 -20.82 -17.17
N ILE A 127 -16.81 -19.71 -16.52
CA ILE A 127 -18.17 -19.23 -16.30
C ILE A 127 -18.48 -18.07 -17.27
N PRO A 128 -19.27 -18.27 -18.34
CA PRO A 128 -19.78 -17.19 -19.18
C PRO A 128 -20.74 -16.24 -18.44
N SER A 129 -20.94 -15.05 -18.98
CA SER A 129 -21.78 -14.01 -18.37
C SER A 129 -23.23 -14.44 -18.12
N ASN A 130 -23.79 -15.31 -18.97
CA ASN A 130 -25.16 -15.83 -18.87
C ASN A 130 -25.28 -17.17 -18.13
N SER A 131 -24.22 -17.61 -17.44
CA SER A 131 -24.23 -18.88 -16.71
C SER A 131 -25.14 -18.83 -15.49
N LYS A 132 -25.75 -20.00 -15.20
CA LYS A 132 -26.57 -20.20 -13.99
C LYS A 132 -25.72 -20.73 -12.85
N ALA A 133 -25.91 -20.15 -11.69
CA ALA A 133 -25.19 -20.57 -10.49
C ALA A 133 -25.57 -21.97 -10.00
N GLY A 134 -24.58 -22.67 -9.43
CA GLY A 134 -24.72 -23.98 -8.79
C GLY A 134 -24.32 -25.16 -9.67
N GLU A 135 -23.68 -26.15 -9.03
CA GLU A 135 -23.03 -27.32 -9.66
C GLU A 135 -23.87 -28.05 -10.71
N LYS A 136 -25.20 -28.18 -10.47
CA LYS A 136 -26.12 -28.87 -11.40
C LYS A 136 -26.29 -28.17 -12.73
N HIS A 137 -25.93 -26.89 -12.82
CA HIS A 137 -26.06 -26.07 -14.03
C HIS A 137 -24.76 -25.98 -14.83
N LEU A 138 -23.60 -26.23 -14.20
CA LEU A 138 -22.27 -26.07 -14.82
C LEU A 138 -22.16 -26.78 -16.18
N SER A 139 -22.52 -28.05 -16.25
CA SER A 139 -22.41 -28.80 -17.52
C SER A 139 -23.26 -28.25 -18.65
N ARG A 140 -24.28 -27.47 -18.36
CA ARG A 140 -25.19 -26.89 -19.37
C ARG A 140 -24.84 -25.45 -19.72
N THR A 141 -24.47 -24.64 -18.74
CA THR A 141 -24.34 -23.20 -18.89
C THR A 141 -22.91 -22.70 -18.84
N ALA A 142 -21.96 -23.49 -18.33
CA ALA A 142 -20.54 -23.17 -18.29
C ALA A 142 -19.76 -23.86 -19.43
N ILE A 143 -18.50 -23.50 -19.61
CA ILE A 143 -17.57 -24.06 -20.58
C ILE A 143 -16.61 -24.97 -19.85
N SER A 144 -16.65 -26.28 -20.13
CA SER A 144 -15.72 -27.20 -19.49
C SER A 144 -14.32 -27.13 -20.11
N MET A 145 -13.30 -27.52 -19.35
CA MET A 145 -11.94 -27.64 -19.87
C MET A 145 -11.83 -28.70 -20.97
N GLU A 146 -12.73 -29.66 -21.02
CA GLU A 146 -12.86 -30.60 -22.13
C GLU A 146 -13.29 -29.91 -23.44
N ASN A 147 -14.17 -28.88 -23.34
CA ASN A 147 -14.49 -28.03 -24.50
C ASN A 147 -13.27 -27.26 -24.99
N ILE A 148 -12.47 -26.69 -24.06
CA ILE A 148 -11.22 -26.00 -24.41
C ILE A 148 -10.24 -26.96 -25.09
N GLN A 149 -10.08 -28.16 -24.57
CA GLN A 149 -9.24 -29.18 -25.19
C GLN A 149 -9.77 -29.61 -26.57
N MET A 150 -11.09 -29.74 -26.74
CA MET A 150 -11.71 -30.04 -28.05
C MET A 150 -11.35 -28.92 -29.04
N PHE A 151 -11.61 -27.66 -28.73
CA PHE A 151 -11.27 -26.56 -29.61
C PHE A 151 -9.77 -26.46 -29.89
N SER A 152 -8.92 -26.75 -28.91
CA SER A 152 -7.48 -26.77 -29.13
C SER A 152 -7.02 -27.80 -30.15
N ARG A 153 -7.81 -28.86 -30.41
CA ARG A 153 -7.53 -29.90 -31.44
C ARG A 153 -8.15 -29.55 -32.78
N GLU A 154 -9.30 -28.86 -32.80
CA GLU A 154 -10.01 -28.48 -34.02
C GLU A 154 -9.39 -27.26 -34.70
N ILE A 155 -8.81 -26.33 -33.93
CA ILE A 155 -8.15 -25.14 -34.44
C ILE A 155 -6.82 -25.53 -35.08
N ALA A 156 -6.64 -25.15 -36.38
CA ALA A 156 -5.49 -25.52 -37.18
C ALA A 156 -4.18 -24.81 -36.75
N ALA A 157 -4.26 -23.68 -36.05
CA ALA A 157 -3.10 -22.90 -35.68
C ALA A 157 -1.97 -23.76 -35.09
N LYS A 158 -0.74 -23.52 -35.52
CA LYS A 158 0.45 -24.29 -35.15
C LYS A 158 0.70 -24.21 -33.66
N HIS A 159 0.70 -22.98 -33.09
CA HIS A 159 0.91 -22.77 -31.68
C HIS A 159 -0.32 -22.11 -31.07
N ILE A 160 -0.82 -22.67 -29.97
CA ILE A 160 -1.92 -22.10 -29.19
C ILE A 160 -1.49 -21.97 -27.72
N LEU A 161 -1.62 -20.77 -27.18
CA LEU A 161 -1.42 -20.48 -25.75
C LEU A 161 -2.73 -20.02 -25.11
N PHE A 162 -3.19 -20.73 -24.09
CA PHE A 162 -4.30 -20.34 -23.25
C PHE A 162 -3.75 -19.66 -21.99
N LEU A 163 -4.19 -18.44 -21.72
CA LEU A 163 -3.92 -17.67 -20.53
C LEU A 163 -5.25 -17.50 -19.77
N ILE A 164 -5.42 -18.25 -18.69
CA ILE A 164 -6.70 -18.33 -17.99
C ILE A 164 -6.59 -17.68 -16.62
N ASP A 165 -7.14 -16.49 -16.52
CA ASP A 165 -7.26 -15.73 -15.28
C ASP A 165 -8.58 -16.07 -14.59
N ALA A 166 -8.64 -17.26 -14.08
CA ALA A 166 -9.78 -17.81 -13.34
C ALA A 166 -9.32 -18.87 -12.35
N CYS A 167 -10.07 -19.00 -11.26
CA CYS A 167 -9.85 -20.03 -10.24
C CYS A 167 -10.47 -21.35 -10.69
N TYR A 168 -9.66 -22.36 -11.00
CA TYR A 168 -10.22 -23.67 -11.19
C TYR A 168 -9.22 -24.80 -10.92
N GLY A 169 -9.71 -25.98 -10.50
CA GLY A 169 -8.94 -27.21 -10.38
C GLY A 169 -9.17 -28.14 -11.58
N GLY A 170 -8.21 -28.99 -11.89
CA GLY A 170 -8.39 -30.05 -12.88
C GLY A 170 -7.40 -30.06 -14.04
N LEU A 171 -6.33 -29.24 -14.00
CA LEU A 171 -5.18 -29.46 -14.89
C LEU A 171 -4.40 -30.68 -14.39
N ALA A 172 -4.50 -31.80 -15.10
CA ALA A 172 -3.53 -32.87 -14.93
C ALA A 172 -2.19 -32.38 -15.48
N ALA A 173 -1.28 -32.05 -14.57
CA ALA A 173 0.06 -31.59 -14.92
C ALA A 173 0.78 -32.69 -15.75
N THR A 174 0.97 -32.44 -17.01
CA THR A 174 1.91 -33.19 -17.83
C THR A 174 3.26 -32.52 -17.72
N LYS A 175 4.22 -33.24 -17.16
CA LYS A 175 5.66 -32.98 -16.95
C LYS A 175 6.15 -31.56 -17.17
N ALA A 176 6.73 -30.99 -16.11
CA ALA A 176 7.59 -29.81 -16.19
C ALA A 176 8.74 -30.06 -17.20
N TYR A 177 8.82 -29.22 -18.21
CA TYR A 177 9.89 -29.22 -19.19
C TYR A 177 11.17 -28.66 -18.56
N ARG A 178 12.31 -29.32 -18.79
CA ARG A 178 13.64 -28.77 -18.49
C ARG A 178 14.24 -28.26 -19.78
N GLY A 179 14.47 -26.94 -19.85
CA GLY A 179 15.15 -26.31 -20.98
C GLY A 179 16.52 -26.95 -21.26
N ASN A 180 16.86 -27.08 -22.52
CA ASN A 180 18.17 -27.49 -23.01
C ASN A 180 18.68 -26.40 -23.95
N ASP A 181 19.84 -25.83 -23.61
CA ASP A 181 20.51 -24.73 -24.30
C ASP A 181 21.14 -25.17 -25.66
N ASN A 182 20.35 -25.49 -26.69
CA ASN A 182 20.94 -25.90 -27.97
C ASN A 182 20.17 -25.34 -29.18
N ILE A 183 20.87 -24.96 -30.27
CA ILE A 183 20.34 -24.47 -31.56
C ILE A 183 19.23 -25.37 -32.11
N ASP A 184 19.37 -26.67 -31.94
CA ASP A 184 18.34 -27.66 -32.33
C ASP A 184 17.04 -27.44 -31.53
N TYR A 185 17.08 -26.78 -30.40
CA TYR A 185 15.94 -26.46 -29.54
C TYR A 185 15.01 -25.41 -30.19
N VAL A 186 15.55 -24.26 -30.60
CA VAL A 186 14.75 -23.18 -31.26
C VAL A 186 14.11 -23.73 -32.56
N LYS A 187 14.86 -24.49 -33.36
CA LYS A 187 14.31 -25.15 -34.54
C LYS A 187 13.21 -26.18 -34.21
N LYS A 188 13.34 -26.89 -33.11
CA LYS A 188 12.35 -27.85 -32.65
C LYS A 188 11.08 -27.16 -32.17
N ILE A 189 11.19 -26.13 -31.32
CA ILE A 189 10.04 -25.38 -30.78
C ILE A 189 9.23 -24.68 -31.86
N THR A 190 9.90 -24.19 -32.92
CA THR A 190 9.23 -23.50 -34.03
C THR A 190 8.66 -24.47 -35.07
N LYS A 191 9.02 -25.74 -35.04
CA LYS A 191 8.58 -26.75 -36.01
C LYS A 191 7.36 -27.54 -35.54
N ASP A 192 7.34 -27.94 -34.28
CA ASP A 192 6.31 -28.84 -33.74
C ASP A 192 5.11 -28.05 -33.18
N PRO A 193 3.86 -28.49 -33.37
CA PRO A 193 2.68 -27.82 -32.81
C PRO A 193 2.73 -27.70 -31.30
N SER A 194 2.21 -26.60 -30.76
CA SER A 194 2.12 -26.35 -29.30
C SER A 194 0.69 -26.08 -28.85
N ARG A 195 0.31 -26.63 -27.70
CA ARG A 195 -1.00 -26.44 -27.04
C ARG A 195 -0.78 -26.28 -25.56
N GLN A 196 -0.41 -25.07 -25.13
CA GLN A 196 -0.02 -24.77 -23.75
C GLN A 196 -1.08 -23.93 -23.04
N ILE A 197 -1.14 -24.07 -21.73
CA ILE A 197 -2.07 -23.33 -20.89
C ILE A 197 -1.40 -22.89 -19.58
N ILE A 198 -1.53 -21.62 -19.26
CA ILE A 198 -1.18 -21.07 -17.96
C ILE A 198 -2.46 -20.64 -17.25
N THR A 199 -2.64 -21.05 -15.99
CA THR A 199 -3.78 -20.66 -15.18
C THR A 199 -3.35 -19.85 -13.98
N ALA A 200 -4.22 -18.96 -13.52
CA ALA A 200 -3.93 -18.03 -12.44
C ALA A 200 -3.72 -18.72 -11.08
N GLY A 201 -4.37 -19.85 -10.83
CA GLY A 201 -4.27 -20.57 -9.55
C GLY A 201 -4.68 -22.03 -9.66
N GLN A 202 -4.63 -22.70 -8.51
CA GLN A 202 -5.09 -24.08 -8.31
C GLN A 202 -6.55 -24.11 -7.85
N LYS A 203 -7.08 -25.32 -7.68
CA LYS A 203 -8.35 -25.56 -7.02
C LYS A 203 -8.37 -24.93 -5.61
N ASP A 204 -9.52 -24.36 -5.25
CA ASP A 204 -9.76 -23.72 -3.96
C ASP A 204 -8.91 -22.45 -3.66
N GLU A 205 -8.10 -22.00 -4.61
CA GLU A 205 -7.45 -20.69 -4.54
C GLU A 205 -8.34 -19.64 -5.22
N GLN A 206 -8.46 -18.45 -4.63
CA GLN A 206 -9.19 -17.35 -5.27
C GLN A 206 -8.23 -16.48 -6.08
N VAL A 207 -8.64 -16.07 -7.29
CA VAL A 207 -7.93 -15.01 -8.01
C VAL A 207 -8.02 -13.74 -7.16
N VAL A 208 -6.88 -13.17 -6.88
CA VAL A 208 -6.77 -11.95 -6.08
C VAL A 208 -6.78 -10.76 -7.03
N GLU A 209 -7.81 -9.93 -6.89
CA GLU A 209 -7.89 -8.62 -7.53
C GLU A 209 -7.63 -7.55 -6.49
N GLY A 210 -7.01 -6.43 -6.87
CA GLY A 210 -6.73 -5.36 -5.93
C GLY A 210 -6.54 -4.00 -6.59
N PRO A 211 -6.96 -2.92 -5.90
CA PRO A 211 -6.77 -1.56 -6.38
C PRO A 211 -5.30 -1.17 -6.48
N GLU A 212 -4.40 -1.88 -5.79
CA GLU A 212 -2.96 -1.69 -5.86
C GLU A 212 -2.39 -2.05 -7.24
N TRP A 213 -3.00 -3.00 -7.95
CA TRP A 213 -2.59 -3.39 -9.30
C TRP A 213 -3.50 -2.80 -10.37
N GLU A 214 -4.73 -2.41 -10.02
CA GLU A 214 -5.81 -2.03 -10.93
C GLU A 214 -6.13 -3.17 -11.95
N HIS A 215 -5.78 -4.41 -11.61
CA HIS A 215 -5.87 -5.66 -12.35
C HIS A 215 -5.99 -6.84 -11.36
N SER A 216 -6.10 -8.05 -11.87
CA SER A 216 -5.78 -9.23 -11.09
C SER A 216 -4.26 -9.32 -10.83
N ALA A 217 -3.85 -10.06 -9.79
CA ALA A 217 -2.43 -10.31 -9.54
C ALA A 217 -1.78 -11.09 -10.70
N PHE A 218 -2.53 -11.99 -11.35
CA PHE A 218 -2.06 -12.78 -12.47
C PHE A 218 -1.89 -11.93 -13.73
N THR A 219 -2.91 -11.16 -14.12
CA THR A 219 -2.81 -10.30 -15.31
C THR A 219 -1.81 -9.17 -15.09
N SER A 220 -1.70 -8.59 -13.88
CA SER A 220 -0.63 -7.64 -13.57
C SER A 220 0.77 -8.22 -13.79
N ALA A 221 0.98 -9.51 -13.43
CA ALA A 221 2.25 -10.17 -13.65
C ALA A 221 2.49 -10.48 -15.14
N LEU A 222 1.45 -10.82 -15.91
CA LEU A 222 1.54 -10.98 -17.38
C LEU A 222 1.92 -9.66 -18.05
N ILE A 223 1.27 -8.55 -17.67
CA ILE A 223 1.59 -7.21 -18.18
C ILE A 223 3.05 -6.87 -17.93
N ASP A 224 3.52 -7.04 -16.67
CA ASP A 224 4.91 -6.78 -16.30
C ASP A 224 5.91 -7.66 -17.07
N GLY A 225 5.53 -8.89 -17.39
CA GLY A 225 6.38 -9.84 -18.12
C GLY A 225 6.47 -9.57 -19.62
N LEU A 226 5.34 -9.23 -20.23
CA LEU A 226 5.21 -9.08 -21.69
C LEU A 226 5.54 -7.67 -22.17
N MET A 227 5.00 -6.62 -21.52
CA MET A 227 5.04 -5.25 -22.02
C MET A 227 6.46 -4.69 -22.21
N ASP A 228 7.38 -5.04 -21.33
CA ASP A 228 8.79 -4.61 -21.38
C ASP A 228 9.76 -5.79 -21.59
N MET A 229 9.26 -6.92 -22.10
CA MET A 229 10.05 -8.15 -22.26
C MET A 229 10.76 -8.62 -20.99
N ASN A 230 10.20 -8.30 -19.80
CA ASN A 230 10.84 -8.62 -18.51
C ASN A 230 10.87 -10.14 -18.23
N ALA A 231 10.02 -10.92 -18.91
CA ALA A 231 10.02 -12.37 -18.83
C ALA A 231 11.05 -13.02 -19.78
N ASP A 232 11.68 -12.26 -20.68
CA ASP A 232 12.82 -12.69 -21.50
C ASP A 232 14.07 -12.80 -20.62
N ILE A 233 14.27 -13.98 -20.02
CA ILE A 233 15.36 -14.23 -19.06
C ILE A 233 16.70 -14.27 -19.78
N GLU A 234 16.74 -14.82 -20.98
CA GLU A 234 17.96 -14.97 -21.77
C GLU A 234 18.32 -13.74 -22.60
N GLN A 235 17.42 -12.78 -22.67
CA GLN A 235 17.60 -11.49 -23.34
C GLN A 235 17.86 -11.61 -24.84
N ASP A 236 17.20 -12.56 -25.48
CA ASP A 236 17.35 -12.84 -26.90
C ASP A 236 16.21 -12.28 -27.78
N GLY A 237 15.24 -11.58 -27.18
CA GLY A 237 14.07 -11.01 -27.87
C GLY A 237 12.92 -11.99 -28.01
N ILE A 238 13.01 -13.15 -27.36
CA ILE A 238 12.00 -14.21 -27.40
C ILE A 238 11.60 -14.53 -25.94
N ILE A 239 10.31 -14.59 -25.67
CA ILE A 239 9.79 -15.11 -24.41
C ILE A 239 9.14 -16.45 -24.66
N LEU A 240 9.74 -17.52 -24.17
CA LEU A 240 9.15 -18.85 -24.19
C LEU A 240 8.10 -18.98 -23.08
N VAL A 241 7.11 -19.86 -23.26
CA VAL A 241 6.08 -20.09 -22.24
C VAL A 241 6.66 -20.51 -20.87
N PRO A 242 7.70 -21.35 -20.77
CA PRO A 242 8.34 -21.65 -19.49
C PRO A 242 8.95 -20.42 -18.79
N GLU A 243 9.53 -19.48 -19.54
CA GLU A 243 10.09 -18.24 -19.00
C GLU A 243 8.98 -17.31 -18.50
N LEU A 244 7.95 -17.09 -19.33
CA LEU A 244 6.76 -16.34 -18.93
C LEU A 244 6.14 -16.92 -17.66
N PHE A 245 5.97 -18.24 -17.63
CA PHE A 245 5.41 -18.93 -16.47
C PHE A 245 6.26 -18.75 -15.21
N ALA A 246 7.58 -18.92 -15.31
CA ALA A 246 8.48 -18.75 -14.17
C ALA A 246 8.42 -17.32 -13.62
N PHE A 247 8.41 -16.34 -14.51
CA PHE A 247 8.27 -14.92 -14.15
C PHE A 247 6.91 -14.64 -13.46
N VAL A 248 5.80 -15.02 -14.11
CA VAL A 248 4.43 -14.81 -13.61
C VAL A 248 4.23 -15.49 -12.27
N LYS A 249 4.62 -16.77 -12.16
CA LYS A 249 4.51 -17.53 -10.90
C LYS A 249 5.25 -16.85 -9.75
N SER A 250 6.48 -16.42 -9.97
CA SER A 250 7.27 -15.72 -8.95
C SER A 250 6.61 -14.43 -8.50
N LYS A 251 6.09 -13.63 -9.44
CA LYS A 251 5.42 -12.36 -9.17
C LYS A 251 4.10 -12.54 -8.43
N VAL A 252 3.24 -13.45 -8.90
CA VAL A 252 1.93 -13.74 -8.29
C VAL A 252 2.09 -14.28 -6.88
N MET A 253 2.94 -15.29 -6.67
CA MET A 253 3.17 -15.85 -5.34
C MET A 253 3.69 -14.80 -4.35
N LYS A 254 4.55 -13.90 -4.80
CA LYS A 254 5.05 -12.80 -3.97
C LYS A 254 3.95 -11.77 -3.67
N ALA A 255 3.17 -11.37 -4.66
CA ALA A 255 2.10 -10.36 -4.52
C ALA A 255 0.95 -10.85 -3.62
N THR A 256 0.64 -12.16 -3.68
CA THR A 256 -0.47 -12.77 -2.91
C THR A 256 -0.03 -13.47 -1.62
N ASN A 257 1.23 -13.31 -1.20
CA ASN A 257 1.82 -14.01 -0.04
C ASN A 257 1.63 -15.54 -0.10
N GLY A 258 1.70 -16.11 -1.32
CA GLY A 258 1.54 -17.54 -1.56
C GLY A 258 0.11 -18.06 -1.63
N ASN A 259 -0.90 -17.18 -1.54
CA ASN A 259 -2.32 -17.58 -1.60
C ASN A 259 -2.79 -17.92 -3.01
N GLN A 260 -2.03 -17.56 -4.04
CA GLN A 260 -2.33 -17.87 -5.43
C GLN A 260 -1.07 -18.45 -6.11
N ASN A 261 -1.21 -19.61 -6.76
CA ASN A 261 -0.10 -20.38 -7.29
C ASN A 261 -0.38 -20.79 -8.75
N PRO A 262 0.05 -19.98 -9.72
CA PRO A 262 -0.13 -20.25 -11.15
C PRO A 262 0.38 -21.63 -11.56
N GLN A 263 -0.30 -22.24 -12.54
CA GLN A 263 0.02 -23.57 -13.08
C GLN A 263 0.27 -23.50 -14.58
N LEU A 264 1.21 -24.33 -15.04
CA LEU A 264 1.51 -24.54 -16.47
C LEU A 264 1.21 -25.99 -16.84
N ALA A 265 0.50 -26.19 -17.95
CA ALA A 265 0.30 -27.52 -18.52
C ALA A 265 0.33 -27.47 -20.05
N SER A 266 0.43 -28.66 -20.67
CA SER A 266 0.31 -28.83 -22.11
C SER A 266 -0.78 -29.87 -22.41
N PHE A 267 -1.55 -29.62 -23.46
CA PHE A 267 -2.52 -30.60 -24.00
C PHE A 267 -1.87 -31.60 -24.98
N LEU A 268 -0.59 -31.40 -25.30
CA LEU A 268 0.21 -32.32 -26.15
C LEU A 268 1.39 -32.86 -25.33
N GLU A 269 1.65 -34.17 -25.42
CA GLU A 269 2.74 -34.83 -24.70
C GLU A 269 4.12 -34.47 -25.25
N ASP A 270 4.25 -34.39 -26.59
CA ASP A 270 5.49 -34.11 -27.32
C ASP A 270 5.30 -32.90 -28.26
N GLY A 271 4.75 -31.81 -27.72
CA GLY A 271 4.53 -30.57 -28.46
C GLY A 271 5.76 -29.66 -28.51
N GLY A 272 5.71 -28.71 -29.43
CA GLY A 272 6.62 -27.56 -29.46
C GLY A 272 6.35 -26.59 -28.31
N GLU A 273 7.03 -25.46 -28.37
CA GLU A 273 6.84 -24.36 -27.41
C GLU A 273 6.22 -23.15 -28.09
N PHE A 274 5.29 -22.51 -27.43
CA PHE A 274 4.81 -21.20 -27.85
C PHE A 274 5.86 -20.13 -27.48
N ALA A 275 6.06 -19.16 -28.37
CA ALA A 275 7.00 -18.08 -28.21
C ALA A 275 6.35 -16.71 -28.50
N PHE A 276 6.53 -15.74 -27.62
CA PHE A 276 6.34 -14.33 -27.93
C PHE A 276 7.63 -13.78 -28.53
N ILE A 277 7.51 -13.12 -29.67
CA ILE A 277 8.66 -12.65 -30.45
C ILE A 277 8.50 -11.15 -30.68
N ASP A 278 9.46 -10.37 -30.20
CA ASP A 278 9.60 -8.95 -30.54
C ASP A 278 10.49 -8.84 -31.78
N GLU A 279 9.86 -8.72 -32.96
CA GLU A 279 10.56 -8.69 -34.23
C GLU A 279 11.48 -7.47 -34.38
N ASP A 280 11.07 -6.31 -33.86
CA ASP A 280 11.87 -5.10 -33.88
C ASP A 280 13.11 -5.23 -32.99
N LEU A 281 12.96 -5.84 -31.83
CA LEU A 281 14.06 -6.12 -30.92
C LEU A 281 15.07 -7.08 -31.55
N ILE A 282 14.61 -8.13 -32.19
CA ILE A 282 15.49 -9.11 -32.85
C ILE A 282 16.18 -8.50 -34.06
N ALA A 283 15.47 -7.78 -34.94
CA ALA A 283 16.06 -7.07 -36.07
C ALA A 283 17.13 -6.08 -35.58
N GLY A 284 16.82 -5.37 -34.47
CA GLY A 284 17.79 -4.49 -33.82
C GLY A 284 19.03 -5.23 -33.28
N ILE A 285 18.91 -6.45 -32.77
CA ILE A 285 20.01 -7.27 -32.24
C ILE A 285 20.94 -7.77 -33.36
N MET A 286 20.39 -8.12 -34.52
CA MET A 286 21.16 -8.71 -35.63
C MET A 286 22.14 -7.74 -36.30
N ASP A 287 21.93 -6.43 -36.22
CA ASP A 287 22.69 -5.40 -36.96
C ASP A 287 23.57 -4.49 -36.07
N ILE A 288 23.76 -4.82 -34.78
CA ILE A 288 24.37 -3.93 -33.80
C ILE A 288 25.76 -4.40 -33.37
N ASP A 289 26.73 -3.47 -33.45
CA ASP A 289 28.00 -3.57 -32.74
C ASP A 289 27.79 -3.31 -31.23
N LEU A 290 27.90 -4.36 -30.44
CA LEU A 290 27.80 -4.33 -28.97
C LEU A 290 29.19 -4.33 -28.31
N SER A 291 30.25 -4.02 -29.02
CA SER A 291 31.59 -3.85 -28.46
C SER A 291 31.76 -2.42 -27.91
N GLY A 292 32.26 -2.27 -26.66
CA GLY A 292 32.58 -0.96 -26.10
C GLY A 292 31.46 -0.31 -25.30
N PHE A 293 31.31 1.02 -25.45
CA PHE A 293 30.40 1.84 -24.65
C PHE A 293 29.48 2.68 -25.53
N GLY A 294 28.27 2.91 -25.05
CA GLY A 294 27.33 3.89 -25.58
C GLY A 294 26.83 4.83 -24.51
N TYR A 295 25.81 5.62 -24.81
CA TYR A 295 25.30 6.66 -23.94
C TYR A 295 23.80 6.54 -23.76
N ILE A 296 23.31 6.88 -22.55
CA ILE A 296 21.88 7.00 -22.28
C ILE A 296 21.53 8.43 -21.89
N THR A 297 20.46 8.95 -22.48
CA THR A 297 19.86 10.24 -22.12
C THR A 297 18.44 10.03 -21.62
N ILE A 298 18.13 10.57 -20.44
CA ILE A 298 16.82 10.51 -19.80
C ILE A 298 16.39 11.97 -19.56
N PRO A 299 15.54 12.54 -20.44
CA PRO A 299 15.04 13.91 -20.24
C PRO A 299 14.17 14.03 -18.99
N GLY A 300 14.00 15.24 -18.51
CA GLY A 300 13.77 15.62 -17.15
C GLY A 300 12.38 15.56 -16.58
N GLU A 301 11.39 14.89 -17.10
CA GLU A 301 10.10 14.83 -16.41
C GLU A 301 9.79 13.39 -15.89
N PRO A 302 9.51 13.27 -14.58
CA PRO A 302 9.58 14.28 -13.51
C PRO A 302 11.00 14.53 -13.00
N PHE A 303 11.38 15.80 -12.83
CA PHE A 303 12.70 16.18 -12.29
C PHE A 303 12.99 15.55 -10.94
N GLY A 304 14.24 15.14 -10.71
CA GLY A 304 14.67 14.61 -9.42
C GLY A 304 14.22 13.17 -9.15
N ALA A 305 13.80 12.41 -10.17
CA ALA A 305 13.53 10.98 -10.02
C ALA A 305 14.85 10.21 -9.85
N THR A 306 14.85 9.22 -8.96
CA THR A 306 15.98 8.32 -8.73
C THR A 306 16.08 7.33 -9.90
N ILE A 307 17.30 7.10 -10.38
CA ILE A 307 17.57 6.18 -11.49
C ILE A 307 18.39 5.01 -10.95
N ARG A 308 17.98 3.80 -11.33
CA ARG A 308 18.77 2.58 -11.19
C ARG A 308 19.04 2.00 -12.58
N ILE A 309 20.21 1.46 -12.76
CA ILE A 309 20.63 0.73 -13.96
C ILE A 309 21.13 -0.62 -13.49
N ASP A 310 20.49 -1.70 -13.99
CA ASP A 310 20.76 -3.09 -13.56
C ASP A 310 20.74 -3.22 -12.03
N ASP A 311 19.67 -2.70 -11.41
CA ASP A 311 19.44 -2.63 -9.97
C ASP A 311 20.45 -1.81 -9.16
N LYS A 312 21.48 -1.24 -9.81
CA LYS A 312 22.45 -0.35 -9.15
C LYS A 312 22.01 1.11 -9.25
N LYS A 313 21.81 1.74 -8.09
CA LYS A 313 21.48 3.17 -8.04
C LYS A 313 22.65 4.00 -8.56
N ILE A 314 22.42 4.85 -9.55
CA ILE A 314 23.41 5.85 -9.98
C ILE A 314 23.31 7.11 -9.11
N ASN A 315 24.44 7.83 -8.97
CA ASN A 315 24.50 9.08 -8.19
C ASN A 315 23.95 10.30 -8.94
N LYS A 316 23.01 10.08 -9.85
CA LYS A 316 22.32 11.13 -10.62
C LYS A 316 20.81 10.92 -10.51
N THR A 317 20.07 12.00 -10.63
CA THR A 317 18.60 12.00 -10.76
C THR A 317 18.23 12.61 -12.12
N THR A 318 16.99 12.41 -12.56
CA THR A 318 16.50 13.05 -13.80
C THR A 318 16.61 14.60 -13.73
N PRO A 319 17.05 15.27 -14.79
CA PRO A 319 17.51 14.75 -16.08
C PRO A 319 18.93 14.17 -16.03
N VAL A 320 19.17 13.17 -16.85
CA VAL A 320 20.51 12.62 -17.11
C VAL A 320 20.78 12.72 -18.60
N ILE A 321 21.94 13.27 -18.94
CA ILE A 321 22.37 13.46 -20.33
C ILE A 321 23.67 12.68 -20.53
N ASP A 322 23.74 11.91 -21.61
CA ASP A 322 24.91 11.16 -22.07
C ASP A 322 25.65 10.40 -20.96
N HIS A 323 24.90 9.62 -20.16
CA HIS A 323 25.50 8.75 -19.18
C HIS A 323 26.07 7.50 -19.89
N THR A 324 27.35 7.26 -19.72
CA THR A 324 28.08 6.17 -20.36
C THR A 324 27.70 4.83 -19.74
N LEU A 325 27.37 3.86 -20.59
CA LEU A 325 27.10 2.45 -20.23
C LEU A 325 27.85 1.52 -21.17
N GLU A 326 28.12 0.32 -20.75
CA GLU A 326 28.59 -0.74 -21.67
C GLU A 326 27.54 -0.96 -22.76
N ALA A 327 27.96 -1.31 -23.97
CA ALA A 327 27.03 -1.62 -25.04
C ALA A 327 26.34 -2.95 -24.73
N GLY A 328 25.01 -2.96 -24.75
CA GLY A 328 24.21 -4.11 -24.35
C GLY A 328 22.86 -3.72 -23.80
N TYR A 329 22.12 -4.70 -23.29
CA TYR A 329 20.84 -4.45 -22.62
C TYR A 329 21.04 -4.04 -21.18
N HIS A 330 20.33 -3.00 -20.77
CA HIS A 330 20.29 -2.51 -19.40
C HIS A 330 18.86 -2.32 -18.92
N LEU A 331 18.55 -2.77 -17.70
CA LEU A 331 17.28 -2.49 -17.05
C LEU A 331 17.34 -1.09 -16.42
N ILE A 332 16.55 -0.19 -16.94
CA ILE A 332 16.45 1.20 -16.42
C ILE A 332 15.21 1.30 -15.53
N THR A 333 15.44 1.53 -14.25
CA THR A 333 14.37 1.76 -13.27
C THR A 333 14.38 3.23 -12.85
N ILE A 334 13.25 3.92 -13.03
CA ILE A 334 13.10 5.33 -12.64
C ILE A 334 11.96 5.41 -11.62
N ALA A 335 12.30 5.91 -10.43
CA ALA A 335 11.36 5.98 -9.32
C ALA A 335 11.32 7.38 -8.72
N LYS A 336 10.12 7.88 -8.45
CA LYS A 336 9.88 9.12 -7.72
C LYS A 336 8.72 8.92 -6.76
N ASN A 337 8.84 9.49 -5.56
CA ASN A 337 7.76 9.42 -4.58
C ASN A 337 6.46 9.99 -5.15
N GLY A 338 5.35 9.26 -5.03
CA GLY A 338 4.04 9.63 -5.54
C GLY A 338 3.77 9.22 -6.99
N PHE A 339 4.72 8.58 -7.65
CA PHE A 339 4.58 8.12 -9.03
C PHE A 339 4.76 6.60 -9.12
N LYS A 340 4.11 5.98 -10.09
CA LYS A 340 4.36 4.58 -10.43
C LYS A 340 5.80 4.46 -10.94
N THR A 341 6.54 3.47 -10.43
CA THR A 341 7.91 3.19 -10.88
C THR A 341 7.89 2.81 -12.36
N PHE A 342 8.75 3.43 -13.13
CA PHE A 342 8.97 3.11 -14.53
C PHE A 342 10.14 2.14 -14.62
N ASN A 343 9.92 1.01 -15.29
CA ASN A 343 10.96 0.03 -15.60
C ASN A 343 10.97 -0.19 -17.12
N LYS A 344 12.16 -0.10 -17.71
CA LYS A 344 12.32 -0.36 -19.15
C LYS A 344 13.68 -0.98 -19.40
N LYS A 345 13.69 -2.07 -20.14
CA LYS A 345 14.89 -2.67 -20.69
C LYS A 345 15.27 -1.91 -21.95
N VAL A 346 16.51 -1.44 -22.02
CA VAL A 346 16.98 -0.53 -23.08
C VAL A 346 18.27 -1.06 -23.67
N LEU A 347 18.33 -1.10 -24.98
CA LEU A 347 19.54 -1.47 -25.71
C LEU A 347 20.44 -0.25 -25.88
N ILE A 348 21.64 -0.32 -25.35
CA ILE A 348 22.70 0.67 -25.55
C ILE A 348 23.60 0.21 -26.69
N LYS A 349 23.61 0.96 -27.79
CA LYS A 349 24.47 0.68 -28.97
C LYS A 349 25.83 1.33 -28.79
N SER A 350 26.88 0.68 -29.31
CA SER A 350 28.24 1.24 -29.29
C SER A 350 28.29 2.61 -29.97
N ASN A 351 28.98 3.57 -29.34
CA ASN A 351 29.18 4.95 -29.83
C ASN A 351 27.88 5.69 -30.19
N SER A 352 26.74 5.32 -29.63
CA SER A 352 25.42 5.92 -29.91
C SER A 352 24.75 6.37 -28.63
N THR A 353 23.90 7.41 -28.70
CA THR A 353 23.07 7.86 -27.58
C THR A 353 21.66 7.28 -27.71
N THR A 354 21.23 6.52 -26.71
CA THR A 354 19.86 6.05 -26.60
C THR A 354 19.09 6.99 -25.68
N THR A 355 17.96 7.53 -26.15
CA THR A 355 17.10 8.44 -25.37
C THR A 355 15.84 7.70 -24.95
N ILE A 356 15.52 7.72 -23.65
CA ILE A 356 14.24 7.22 -23.11
C ILE A 356 13.45 8.37 -22.51
N ASN A 357 12.16 8.43 -22.84
CA ASN A 357 11.21 9.42 -22.30
C ASN A 357 10.25 8.74 -21.31
N PRO A 358 10.61 8.67 -20.02
CA PRO A 358 9.79 7.97 -19.05
C PRO A 358 8.49 8.75 -18.78
N GLN A 359 7.35 8.12 -19.01
CA GLN A 359 6.04 8.64 -18.63
C GLN A 359 5.67 8.10 -17.25
N LEU A 360 6.11 8.77 -16.19
CA LEU A 360 5.76 8.36 -14.83
C LEU A 360 4.32 8.78 -14.52
N LYS A 361 3.43 7.81 -14.36
CA LYS A 361 2.05 8.06 -13.96
C LYS A 361 1.99 8.45 -12.48
N LEU A 362 1.35 9.57 -12.16
CA LEU A 362 1.10 9.98 -10.78
C LEU A 362 0.10 9.00 -10.15
N ILE A 363 0.49 8.32 -9.09
CA ILE A 363 -0.34 7.38 -8.32
C ILE A 363 -0.80 7.94 -6.98
N SER A 364 -0.30 9.13 -6.62
CA SER A 364 -0.67 9.82 -5.38
C SER A 364 -1.62 10.97 -5.66
N GLY A 365 -2.54 11.22 -4.73
CA GLY A 365 -3.28 12.46 -4.66
C GLY A 365 -2.40 13.61 -4.12
N ILE A 366 -2.84 14.84 -4.37
CA ILE A 366 -2.25 16.06 -3.80
C ILE A 366 -3.20 16.59 -2.75
N MET A 367 -2.80 16.54 -1.47
CA MET A 367 -3.60 17.08 -0.37
C MET A 367 -3.21 18.53 -0.10
N ASN A 368 -4.20 19.42 -0.14
CA ASN A 368 -4.07 20.80 0.26
C ASN A 368 -4.84 21.06 1.56
N PHE A 369 -4.18 21.75 2.47
CA PHE A 369 -4.74 22.16 3.75
C PHE A 369 -5.10 23.65 3.64
N VAL A 370 -6.40 23.94 3.57
CA VAL A 370 -6.91 25.31 3.40
C VAL A 370 -7.62 25.77 4.65
N ASN A 371 -7.59 27.09 4.89
CA ASN A 371 -8.30 27.73 6.02
C ASN A 371 -7.87 27.22 7.42
N LEU A 372 -6.62 26.77 7.55
CA LEU A 372 -6.04 26.41 8.84
C LEU A 372 -5.21 27.56 9.41
N PRO A 373 -5.29 27.80 10.72
CA PRO A 373 -4.42 28.77 11.38
C PRO A 373 -2.93 28.43 11.18
N ARG A 374 -2.09 29.46 11.10
CA ARG A 374 -0.63 29.27 11.12
C ARG A 374 -0.23 28.50 12.37
N SER A 375 0.77 27.67 12.29
CA SER A 375 1.23 26.78 13.37
C SER A 375 0.28 25.62 13.71
N SER A 376 -0.73 25.34 12.86
CA SER A 376 -1.45 24.06 12.95
C SER A 376 -0.51 22.93 12.56
N LYS A 377 -0.45 21.89 13.37
CA LYS A 377 0.38 20.69 13.15
C LYS A 377 -0.43 19.64 12.46
N ILE A 378 0.14 19.04 11.42
CA ILE A 378 -0.51 18.01 10.61
C ILE A 378 0.25 16.69 10.78
N SER A 379 -0.51 15.65 11.08
CA SER A 379 -0.03 14.26 11.05
C SER A 379 -0.93 13.43 10.13
N ILE A 380 -0.33 12.55 9.34
CA ILE A 380 -1.04 11.62 8.45
C ILE A 380 -0.60 10.21 8.82
N ASP A 381 -1.56 9.32 9.09
CA ASP A 381 -1.33 7.93 9.49
C ASP A 381 -0.33 7.83 10.68
N GLY A 382 -0.50 8.69 11.66
CA GLY A 382 0.36 8.79 12.83
C GLY A 382 1.74 9.40 12.57
N LYS A 383 2.09 9.74 11.33
CA LYS A 383 3.36 10.38 10.99
C LYS A 383 3.22 11.89 10.94
N TYR A 384 4.04 12.61 11.71
CA TYR A 384 4.11 14.06 11.66
C TYR A 384 4.65 14.54 10.31
N ILE A 385 3.88 15.41 9.63
CA ILE A 385 4.21 15.96 8.29
C ILE A 385 4.84 17.34 8.40
N GLY A 386 4.32 18.20 9.29
CA GLY A 386 4.83 19.56 9.47
C GLY A 386 3.81 20.51 10.09
N GLU A 387 4.17 21.79 10.10
CA GLU A 387 3.31 22.91 10.53
C GLU A 387 2.86 23.74 9.32
N MET A 388 1.66 24.33 9.43
CA MET A 388 1.14 25.21 8.37
C MET A 388 2.02 26.45 8.16
N PRO A 389 2.24 26.87 6.90
CA PRO A 389 1.56 26.44 5.69
C PRO A 389 2.19 25.20 5.02
N ILE A 390 1.37 24.20 4.70
CA ILE A 390 1.75 23.02 3.92
C ILE A 390 0.97 23.06 2.61
N GLN A 391 1.69 22.96 1.49
CA GLN A 391 1.10 22.98 0.15
C GLN A 391 1.52 21.75 -0.64
N ASN A 392 0.62 21.25 -1.48
CA ASN A 392 0.87 20.16 -2.42
C ASN A 392 1.46 18.90 -1.74
N GLN A 393 0.94 18.52 -0.57
CA GLN A 393 1.36 17.30 0.12
C GLN A 393 0.94 16.08 -0.69
N LEU A 394 1.91 15.30 -1.16
CA LEU A 394 1.64 14.03 -1.81
C LEU A 394 1.15 13.01 -0.78
N ILE A 395 0.07 12.32 -1.13
CA ILE A 395 -0.55 11.28 -0.31
C ILE A 395 -0.92 10.09 -1.21
N ASN A 396 -0.58 8.89 -0.81
CA ASN A 396 -0.84 7.69 -1.60
C ASN A 396 -2.34 7.42 -1.75
N LYS A 397 -2.71 6.56 -2.70
CA LYS A 397 -4.08 6.05 -2.76
C LYS A 397 -4.40 5.23 -1.51
N GLY A 398 -5.63 5.31 -1.04
CA GLY A 398 -6.10 4.62 0.15
C GLY A 398 -6.87 5.52 1.11
N ARG A 399 -7.30 4.95 2.22
CA ARG A 399 -7.93 5.70 3.32
C ARG A 399 -6.85 6.14 4.31
N HIS A 400 -6.77 7.44 4.55
CA HIS A 400 -5.78 8.05 5.43
C HIS A 400 -6.45 8.68 6.64
N GLU A 401 -5.81 8.54 7.79
CA GLU A 401 -6.16 9.23 9.03
C GLU A 401 -5.36 10.54 9.11
N ILE A 402 -6.05 11.66 9.17
CA ILE A 402 -5.45 12.99 9.25
C ILE A 402 -5.76 13.60 10.60
N LEU A 403 -4.74 13.79 11.41
CA LEU A 403 -4.82 14.48 12.69
C LEU A 403 -4.31 15.91 12.52
N VAL A 404 -5.14 16.87 12.97
CA VAL A 404 -4.81 18.29 12.95
C VAL A 404 -4.84 18.85 14.37
N GLU A 405 -3.69 19.26 14.86
CA GLU A 405 -3.57 19.94 16.16
C GLU A 405 -3.47 21.45 15.94
N ILE A 406 -4.42 22.19 16.47
CA ILE A 406 -4.50 23.65 16.31
C ILE A 406 -4.28 24.30 17.65
N PRO A 407 -3.18 25.06 17.85
CA PRO A 407 -2.95 25.76 19.11
C PRO A 407 -4.09 26.71 19.47
N GLY A 408 -4.60 26.59 20.69
CA GLY A 408 -5.72 27.42 21.16
C GLY A 408 -7.12 26.90 20.84
N TYR A 409 -7.23 25.76 20.18
CA TYR A 409 -8.51 25.11 19.91
C TYR A 409 -8.64 23.75 20.63
N GLU A 410 -9.87 23.30 20.81
CA GLU A 410 -10.14 21.95 21.32
C GLU A 410 -9.56 20.92 20.36
N GLN A 411 -9.20 19.75 20.88
CA GLN A 411 -8.72 18.65 20.04
C GLN A 411 -9.83 18.21 19.10
N ILE A 412 -9.49 18.09 17.83
CA ILE A 412 -10.37 17.60 16.79
C ILE A 412 -10.17 16.09 16.66
N ASP A 413 -11.26 15.35 16.52
CA ASP A 413 -11.18 13.93 16.18
C ASP A 413 -10.47 13.74 14.83
N PRO A 414 -9.73 12.65 14.63
CA PRO A 414 -9.08 12.37 13.36
C PRO A 414 -10.05 12.42 12.19
N VAL A 415 -9.66 13.11 11.14
CA VAL A 415 -10.45 13.16 9.89
C VAL A 415 -9.96 12.07 8.95
N TYR A 416 -10.88 11.24 8.48
CA TYR A 416 -10.57 10.20 7.51
C TYR A 416 -10.86 10.70 6.10
N GLN A 417 -9.83 10.67 5.24
CA GLN A 417 -9.92 11.05 3.84
C GLN A 417 -9.52 9.86 2.96
N THR A 418 -10.39 9.49 2.03
CA THR A 418 -10.08 8.51 1.01
C THR A 418 -9.52 9.20 -0.23
N ILE A 419 -8.39 8.71 -0.71
CA ILE A 419 -7.72 9.13 -1.94
C ILE A 419 -7.91 8.00 -2.94
N ASP A 420 -8.78 8.18 -3.90
CA ASP A 420 -9.16 7.18 -4.90
C ASP A 420 -8.48 7.38 -6.26
N SER A 421 -8.05 8.61 -6.54
CA SER A 421 -7.43 8.98 -7.82
C SER A 421 -6.26 9.96 -7.64
N SER A 422 -5.51 10.18 -8.70
CA SER A 422 -4.47 11.20 -8.77
C SER A 422 -5.10 12.59 -9.00
N GLY A 423 -5.77 13.12 -7.97
CA GLY A 423 -6.44 14.41 -7.99
C GLY A 423 -5.96 15.35 -6.90
N VAL A 424 -6.53 16.56 -6.87
CA VAL A 424 -6.31 17.54 -5.79
C VAL A 424 -7.44 17.40 -4.78
N TYR A 425 -7.07 17.12 -3.54
CA TYR A 425 -7.97 16.96 -2.41
C TYR A 425 -7.81 18.12 -1.44
N TYR A 426 -8.91 18.54 -0.83
CA TYR A 426 -8.93 19.60 0.17
C TYR A 426 -9.45 19.04 1.47
N LEU A 427 -8.66 19.17 2.55
CA LEU A 427 -9.10 18.76 3.87
C LEU A 427 -10.29 19.61 4.33
N LYS A 428 -11.41 18.97 4.64
CA LYS A 428 -12.58 19.59 5.26
C LYS A 428 -12.56 19.27 6.75
N LEU A 429 -12.32 20.29 7.59
CA LEU A 429 -12.42 20.13 9.02
C LEU A 429 -13.86 20.36 9.51
N PRO A 430 -14.23 19.70 10.63
CA PRO A 430 -15.42 20.10 11.38
C PRO A 430 -15.26 21.53 11.93
N SER A 431 -16.32 22.09 12.51
CA SER A 431 -16.27 23.40 13.13
C SER A 431 -15.24 23.44 14.27
N LEU A 432 -14.31 24.39 14.19
CA LEU A 432 -13.27 24.58 15.20
C LEU A 432 -13.85 25.20 16.46
N ILE A 433 -13.63 24.57 17.61
CA ILE A 433 -14.08 25.06 18.91
C ILE A 433 -12.87 25.67 19.62
N PRO A 434 -12.82 27.01 19.84
CA PRO A 434 -11.71 27.64 20.55
C PRO A 434 -11.71 27.25 22.05
N LYS A 435 -10.53 27.08 22.62
CA LYS A 435 -10.37 26.87 24.05
C LYS A 435 -10.77 28.16 24.80
N THR A 436 -11.72 28.03 25.71
CA THR A 436 -12.26 29.17 26.45
C THR A 436 -11.71 29.24 27.88
N LYS A 437 -11.60 30.48 28.43
CA LYS A 437 -11.25 30.70 29.84
C LYS A 437 -12.22 30.00 30.77
N LEU A 438 -13.50 30.03 30.41
CA LEU A 438 -14.56 29.45 31.23
C LEU A 438 -14.38 27.93 31.36
N ASN A 439 -14.09 27.23 30.24
CA ASN A 439 -13.84 25.81 30.27
C ASN A 439 -12.57 25.44 31.05
N ALA A 440 -11.51 26.28 30.94
CA ALA A 440 -10.30 26.09 31.75
C ALA A 440 -10.58 26.29 33.24
N PHE A 441 -11.37 27.30 33.61
CA PHE A 441 -11.77 27.57 34.98
C PHE A 441 -12.57 26.42 35.58
N PHE A 442 -13.61 25.93 34.89
CA PHE A 442 -14.40 24.80 35.37
C PHE A 442 -13.54 23.52 35.53
N ARG A 443 -12.66 23.22 34.59
CA ARG A 443 -11.73 22.10 34.72
C ARG A 443 -10.83 22.20 35.93
N SER A 444 -10.26 23.38 36.18
CA SER A 444 -9.41 23.63 37.38
C SER A 444 -10.18 23.71 38.68
N SER A 445 -11.48 24.03 38.62
CA SER A 445 -12.34 24.00 39.82
C SER A 445 -12.62 22.56 40.27
N ILE A 446 -12.65 21.59 39.32
CA ILE A 446 -12.82 20.18 39.64
C ILE A 446 -11.48 19.57 40.06
N PHE A 447 -10.43 19.82 39.28
CA PHE A 447 -9.11 19.25 39.51
C PHE A 447 -8.01 20.31 39.31
N PRO A 448 -7.32 20.73 40.38
CA PRO A 448 -6.30 21.76 40.32
C PRO A 448 -5.20 21.41 39.31
N GLY A 449 -4.86 22.34 38.40
CA GLY A 449 -3.88 22.15 37.36
C GLY A 449 -4.47 21.69 36.01
N TRP A 450 -5.69 21.14 35.98
CA TRP A 450 -6.30 20.63 34.72
C TRP A 450 -6.62 21.76 33.73
N GLY A 451 -7.03 22.92 34.18
CA GLY A 451 -7.26 24.10 33.34
C GLY A 451 -5.99 24.61 32.68
N GLN A 452 -4.85 24.57 33.39
CA GLN A 452 -3.56 24.94 32.84
C GLN A 452 -3.11 23.93 31.74
N LEU A 453 -3.30 22.62 31.96
CA LEU A 453 -3.04 21.58 30.93
C LEU A 453 -3.92 21.81 29.71
N TYR A 454 -5.20 22.03 29.91
CA TYR A 454 -6.14 22.33 28.83
C TYR A 454 -5.71 23.57 28.02
N TYR A 455 -5.06 24.54 28.67
CA TYR A 455 -4.59 25.79 28.08
C TYR A 455 -3.13 25.72 27.59
N GLU A 456 -2.61 24.52 27.36
CA GLU A 456 -1.26 24.26 26.81
C GLU A 456 -0.12 24.86 27.69
N LYS A 457 -0.32 24.85 29.02
CA LYS A 457 0.71 25.21 29.99
C LYS A 457 1.10 24.01 30.85
N PRO A 458 1.73 22.99 30.26
CA PRO A 458 1.96 21.71 30.95
C PRO A 458 2.84 21.85 32.18
N VAL A 459 3.89 22.68 32.13
CA VAL A 459 4.79 22.89 33.28
C VAL A 459 4.03 23.43 34.50
N LYS A 460 3.15 24.43 34.31
CA LYS A 460 2.32 24.96 35.38
C LYS A 460 1.28 23.96 35.85
N GLY A 461 0.59 23.30 34.90
CA GLY A 461 -0.44 22.31 35.20
C GLY A 461 0.10 21.15 36.04
N TYR A 462 1.15 20.51 35.57
CA TYR A 462 1.79 19.41 36.32
C TYR A 462 2.41 19.89 37.65
N GLY A 463 2.98 21.09 37.70
CA GLY A 463 3.49 21.67 38.94
C GLY A 463 2.40 21.82 40.00
N ILE A 464 1.22 22.34 39.65
CA ILE A 464 0.09 22.50 40.57
C ILE A 464 -0.44 21.13 41.01
N ILE A 465 -0.56 20.15 40.09
CA ILE A 465 -0.96 18.77 40.40
C ILE A 465 0.01 18.16 41.42
N LEU A 466 1.30 18.25 41.17
CA LEU A 466 2.34 17.68 42.02
C LEU A 466 2.31 18.29 43.42
N LEU A 467 2.17 19.62 43.52
CA LEU A 467 2.07 20.30 44.84
C LEU A 467 0.84 19.83 45.62
N ASN A 468 -0.31 19.67 44.98
CA ASN A 468 -1.51 19.13 45.61
C ASN A 468 -1.35 17.66 46.05
N LEU A 469 -0.67 16.84 45.24
CA LEU A 469 -0.41 15.43 45.60
C LEU A 469 0.53 15.33 46.81
N ILE A 470 1.56 16.17 46.88
CA ILE A 470 2.49 16.18 48.01
C ILE A 470 1.74 16.64 49.28
N ALA A 471 1.00 17.75 49.21
CA ALA A 471 0.25 18.25 50.34
C ALA A 471 -0.85 17.29 50.81
N GLY A 472 -1.58 16.68 49.86
CA GLY A 472 -2.60 15.67 50.15
C GLY A 472 -2.01 14.38 50.76
N GLY A 473 -0.84 13.94 50.27
CA GLY A 473 -0.12 12.81 50.85
C GLY A 473 0.37 13.07 52.26
N TYR A 474 0.86 14.30 52.53
CA TYR A 474 1.28 14.70 53.88
C TYR A 474 0.08 14.82 54.82
N LEU A 475 -1.05 15.34 54.35
CA LEU A 475 -2.29 15.41 55.14
C LEU A 475 -2.76 14.00 55.50
N LEU A 476 -2.78 13.08 54.55
CA LEU A 476 -3.15 11.66 54.79
C LEU A 476 -2.19 10.99 55.78
N TYR A 477 -0.90 11.24 55.68
CA TYR A 477 0.08 10.76 56.65
C TYR A 477 -0.20 11.27 58.05
N ASN A 478 -0.47 12.57 58.23
CA ASN A 478 -0.83 13.16 59.52
C ASN A 478 -2.14 12.59 60.07
N GLU A 479 -3.13 12.29 59.21
CA GLU A 479 -4.40 11.68 59.63
C GLU A 479 -4.21 10.27 60.15
N ILE A 480 -3.34 9.48 59.51
CA ILE A 480 -2.99 8.13 59.98
C ILE A 480 -2.29 8.22 61.36
N GLN A 481 -1.35 9.15 61.52
CA GLN A 481 -0.63 9.39 62.80
C GLN A 481 -1.55 9.90 63.88
N TYR A 482 -2.57 10.68 63.54
CA TYR A 482 -3.52 11.27 64.49
C TYR A 482 -4.18 10.20 65.35
N PHE A 483 -4.67 9.10 64.77
CA PHE A 483 -5.33 8.01 65.52
C PHE A 483 -4.38 7.34 66.51
N GLU A 484 -3.13 7.17 66.18
CA GLU A 484 -2.12 6.58 67.07
C GLU A 484 -1.80 7.57 68.21
N LEU A 485 -1.61 8.85 67.90
CA LEU A 485 -1.31 9.90 68.89
C LEU A 485 -2.46 10.13 69.86
N VAL A 486 -3.72 10.04 69.40
CA VAL A 486 -4.90 10.12 70.30
C VAL A 486 -4.89 8.95 71.28
N ASN A 487 -4.70 7.73 70.80
CA ASN A 487 -4.66 6.53 71.65
C ASN A 487 -3.52 6.60 72.67
N ASN A 488 -2.34 7.09 72.30
CA ASN A 488 -1.20 7.25 73.17
C ASN A 488 -1.49 8.30 74.24
N TYR A 489 -2.09 9.42 73.84
CA TYR A 489 -2.46 10.48 74.78
C TYR A 489 -3.54 10.02 75.78
N GLU A 490 -4.60 9.36 75.32
CA GLU A 490 -5.65 8.78 76.18
C GLU A 490 -5.08 7.75 77.18
N SER A 491 -4.19 6.88 76.72
CA SER A 491 -3.48 5.90 77.54
C SER A 491 -2.62 6.63 78.64
N SER A 492 -1.93 7.72 78.27
CA SER A 492 -1.11 8.47 79.20
C SER A 492 -1.92 9.22 80.18
N ILE A 493 -3.12 9.71 79.85
CA ILE A 493 -4.10 10.28 80.83
C ILE A 493 -4.50 9.21 81.80
N HIS A 494 -4.93 8.01 81.34
CA HIS A 494 -5.36 6.94 82.21
C HIS A 494 -4.23 6.48 83.14
N ASP A 495 -3.02 6.38 82.67
CA ASP A 495 -1.84 6.03 83.44
C ASP A 495 -1.54 7.09 84.54
N TYR A 496 -1.74 8.35 84.21
CA TYR A 496 -1.56 9.47 85.18
C TYR A 496 -2.66 9.43 86.27
N GLU A 497 -3.92 9.34 85.88
CA GLU A 497 -5.08 9.35 86.77
C GLU A 497 -5.11 8.16 87.74
N THR A 498 -4.63 7.01 87.32
CA THR A 498 -4.63 5.76 88.11
C THR A 498 -3.37 5.55 88.93
N SER A 499 -2.36 6.41 88.78
CA SER A 499 -1.08 6.22 89.45
C SER A 499 -1.05 6.68 90.88
N ILE A 500 -0.41 5.88 91.73
CA ILE A 500 -0.12 6.19 93.10
C ILE A 500 1.36 6.58 93.30
N ASN A 501 2.25 6.11 92.41
CA ASN A 501 3.68 6.35 92.46
C ASN A 501 4.16 6.97 91.14
N GLN A 502 5.27 7.73 91.13
CA GLN A 502 5.87 8.36 89.95
C GLN A 502 4.93 9.34 89.19
N ILE A 503 4.14 10.08 89.98
CA ILE A 503 3.14 11.02 89.48
C ILE A 503 3.76 12.06 88.54
N ASP A 504 4.92 12.63 88.92
CA ASP A 504 5.60 13.68 88.12
C ASP A 504 6.11 13.11 86.76
N GLU A 505 6.63 11.89 86.76
CA GLU A 505 7.11 11.25 85.54
C GLU A 505 5.95 10.97 84.60
N LYS A 506 4.84 10.45 85.11
CA LYS A 506 3.64 10.17 84.31
C LYS A 506 2.94 11.45 83.82
N TRP A 507 2.95 12.49 84.61
CA TRP A 507 2.47 13.80 84.17
C TRP A 507 3.33 14.36 83.03
N LEU A 508 4.65 14.26 83.10
CA LEU A 508 5.57 14.69 82.04
C LEU A 508 5.32 13.91 80.76
N LYS A 509 5.11 12.58 80.83
CA LYS A 509 4.77 11.75 79.66
C LYS A 509 3.44 12.19 79.07
N MET A 510 2.41 12.39 79.82
CA MET A 510 1.10 12.88 79.35
C MET A 510 1.22 14.23 78.65
N GLU A 511 1.98 15.19 79.20
CA GLU A 511 2.23 16.49 78.54
C GLU A 511 3.05 16.36 77.26
N GLU A 512 3.95 15.39 77.16
CA GLU A 512 4.72 15.12 75.98
C GLU A 512 3.82 14.54 74.87
N GLU A 513 3.00 13.55 75.17
CA GLU A 513 2.04 12.97 74.20
C GLU A 513 1.00 14.00 73.72
N LYS A 514 0.51 14.86 74.65
CA LYS A 514 -0.36 15.98 74.26
C LYS A 514 0.30 16.94 73.30
N ARG A 515 1.58 17.29 73.52
CA ARG A 515 2.33 18.15 72.62
C ARG A 515 2.51 17.53 71.23
N PHE A 516 2.75 16.21 71.14
CA PHE A 516 2.82 15.55 69.86
C PHE A 516 1.49 15.55 69.09
N LEU A 517 0.38 15.31 69.80
CA LEU A 517 -0.98 15.38 69.21
C LEU A 517 -1.30 16.82 68.76
N GLU A 518 -1.04 17.84 69.58
CA GLU A 518 -1.26 19.25 69.21
C GLU A 518 -0.40 19.68 68.01
N THR A 519 0.85 19.16 67.90
CA THR A 519 1.74 19.44 66.81
C THR A 519 1.19 18.81 65.53
N ASN A 520 0.72 17.57 65.59
CA ASN A 520 0.11 16.87 64.44
C ASN A 520 -1.16 17.59 63.95
N ILE A 521 -2.04 18.03 64.86
CA ILE A 521 -3.24 18.83 64.55
C ILE A 521 -2.85 20.15 63.86
N ASN A 522 -1.83 20.82 64.34
CA ASN A 522 -1.37 22.10 63.78
C ASN A 522 -0.73 21.90 62.39
N ASN A 523 0.01 20.81 62.19
CA ASN A 523 0.56 20.43 60.89
C ASN A 523 -0.56 20.14 59.88
N SER A 524 -1.59 19.40 60.28
CA SER A 524 -2.76 19.12 59.45
C SER A 524 -3.49 20.42 59.09
N LYS A 525 -3.76 21.32 60.02
CA LYS A 525 -4.37 22.65 59.77
C LYS A 525 -3.52 23.46 58.78
N THR A 526 -2.21 23.53 59.00
CA THR A 526 -1.28 24.29 58.14
C THR A 526 -1.28 23.73 56.74
N THR A 527 -1.30 22.40 56.59
CA THR A 527 -1.37 21.72 55.28
C THR A 527 -2.69 22.02 54.58
N MET A 528 -3.82 22.00 55.28
CA MET A 528 -5.13 22.38 54.71
C MET A 528 -5.14 23.83 54.22
N TYR A 529 -4.60 24.78 55.01
CA TYR A 529 -4.47 26.17 54.54
C TYR A 529 -3.54 26.32 53.34
N THR A 530 -2.46 25.55 53.30
CA THR A 530 -1.54 25.51 52.15
C THR A 530 -2.25 25.01 50.91
N MET A 531 -3.01 23.92 51.01
CA MET A 531 -3.82 23.38 49.90
C MET A 531 -4.87 24.40 49.42
N ALA A 532 -5.56 25.07 50.34
CA ALA A 532 -6.49 26.13 49.98
C ALA A 532 -5.80 27.30 49.25
N GLY A 533 -4.58 27.65 49.67
CA GLY A 533 -3.74 28.66 49.01
C GLY A 533 -3.35 28.24 47.59
N ILE A 534 -2.88 26.98 47.38
CA ILE A 534 -2.53 26.42 46.07
C ILE A 534 -3.77 26.40 45.17
N TYR A 535 -4.92 25.99 45.72
CA TYR A 535 -6.17 25.96 44.98
C TYR A 535 -6.62 27.37 44.55
N SER A 536 -6.55 28.34 45.44
CA SER A 536 -6.87 29.73 45.12
C SER A 536 -5.93 30.31 44.08
N TYR A 537 -4.62 30.06 44.21
CA TYR A 537 -3.63 30.43 43.20
C TYR A 537 -3.95 29.79 41.82
N ASN A 538 -4.30 28.50 41.80
CA ASN A 538 -4.68 27.79 40.58
C ASN A 538 -5.82 28.49 39.83
N LEU A 539 -6.88 28.92 40.53
CA LEU A 539 -8.01 29.61 39.90
C LEU A 539 -7.64 31.04 39.46
N ILE A 540 -6.89 31.77 40.28
CA ILE A 540 -6.41 33.11 39.97
C ILE A 540 -5.49 33.08 38.73
N ASP A 541 -4.55 32.13 38.66
CA ASP A 541 -3.65 31.98 37.51
C ASP A 541 -4.43 31.81 36.23
N ILE A 542 -5.53 31.05 36.22
CA ILE A 542 -6.38 30.89 35.05
C ILE A 542 -7.02 32.21 34.63
N ILE A 543 -7.57 32.95 35.56
CA ILE A 543 -8.23 34.22 35.26
C ILE A 543 -7.24 35.21 34.62
N PHE A 544 -6.02 35.29 35.13
CA PHE A 544 -5.02 36.29 34.72
C PHE A 544 -4.05 35.82 33.63
N SER A 545 -3.81 34.51 33.47
CA SER A 545 -2.83 33.97 32.50
C SER A 545 -3.29 34.01 31.04
N LEU A 546 -4.53 34.31 30.76
CA LEU A 546 -5.20 33.93 29.51
C LEU A 546 -5.26 35.01 28.42
N ASN A 547 -4.58 36.14 28.60
CA ASN A 547 -4.63 37.24 27.61
C ASN A 547 -3.83 37.03 26.32
N LYS A 548 -3.08 35.92 26.17
CA LYS A 548 -2.20 35.73 25.00
C LYS A 548 -2.82 34.98 23.82
N PHE A 549 -3.91 34.23 24.00
CA PHE A 549 -4.52 33.49 22.87
C PHE A 549 -5.49 34.34 22.03
N SER A 550 -6.07 35.42 22.58
CA SER A 550 -7.02 36.27 21.87
C SER A 550 -6.41 37.16 20.77
N GLN A 551 -5.07 37.20 20.62
CA GLN A 551 -4.40 38.08 19.65
C GLN A 551 -3.90 37.33 18.38
N ARG A 552 -4.11 36.01 18.23
CA ARG A 552 -3.60 35.24 17.08
C ARG A 552 -4.66 34.64 16.13
N GLY A 553 -5.93 34.88 16.38
CA GLY A 553 -7.03 34.41 15.53
C GLY A 553 -7.76 35.58 14.85
N GLU A 554 -7.36 35.91 13.63
CA GLU A 554 -8.24 36.62 12.71
C GLU A 554 -9.32 35.64 12.23
N PHE A 555 -10.40 35.55 12.90
CA PHE A 555 -11.74 35.04 12.53
C PHE A 555 -12.43 34.44 13.76
N GLY A 556 -13.15 35.26 14.48
CA GLY A 556 -14.06 34.82 15.55
C GLY A 556 -14.57 36.02 16.33
N TRP A 557 -15.84 36.13 16.48
CA TRP A 557 -16.52 37.12 17.32
C TRP A 557 -15.89 37.13 18.72
N ILE A 558 -15.12 38.18 19.02
CA ILE A 558 -14.52 38.40 20.35
C ILE A 558 -15.51 39.29 21.11
N ILE A 559 -16.08 38.71 22.15
CA ILE A 559 -16.70 39.56 23.19
C ILE A 559 -15.55 40.10 24.03
N PRO A 560 -15.18 41.36 23.93
CA PRO A 560 -14.11 41.91 24.76
C PRO A 560 -14.60 42.02 26.20
N ILE A 561 -14.01 41.21 27.06
CA ILE A 561 -14.21 41.35 28.52
C ILE A 561 -13.02 42.15 29.06
N GLU A 562 -13.27 43.37 29.43
CA GLU A 562 -12.29 44.21 30.11
C GLU A 562 -12.47 44.08 31.64
N THR A 563 -11.45 43.54 32.31
CA THR A 563 -11.46 43.46 33.78
C THR A 563 -10.50 44.48 34.36
N LYS A 564 -11.00 45.38 35.15
CA LYS A 564 -10.19 46.35 35.91
C LYS A 564 -10.20 46.02 37.41
N PHE A 565 -9.01 45.96 37.97
CA PHE A 565 -8.80 45.77 39.40
C PHE A 565 -8.37 47.10 40.00
N GLY A 566 -9.07 47.59 40.98
CA GLY A 566 -8.72 48.81 41.70
C GLY A 566 -8.82 48.61 43.21
N ILE A 567 -7.81 49.07 43.94
CA ILE A 567 -7.84 49.13 45.38
C ILE A 567 -7.94 50.61 45.72
N SER A 568 -9.05 51.03 46.36
CA SER A 568 -9.19 52.37 46.95
C SER A 568 -9.80 52.23 48.33
N GLU A 569 -9.16 52.90 49.32
CA GLU A 569 -9.62 53.00 50.69
C GLU A 569 -9.99 51.71 51.42
N GLY A 570 -9.14 50.65 51.24
CA GLY A 570 -9.34 49.38 51.95
C GLY A 570 -10.42 48.47 51.37
N THR A 571 -11.04 48.86 50.28
CA THR A 571 -12.01 48.01 49.49
C THR A 571 -11.44 47.59 48.19
N ILE A 572 -11.59 46.28 47.88
CA ILE A 572 -11.21 45.68 46.57
C ILE A 572 -12.41 45.81 45.65
N ASN A 573 -12.29 46.65 44.62
CA ASN A 573 -13.31 46.81 43.61
C ASN A 573 -12.95 46.00 42.35
N PHE A 574 -13.81 45.08 41.99
CA PHE A 574 -13.73 44.29 40.75
C PHE A 574 -14.81 44.77 39.78
N THR A 575 -14.38 45.31 38.65
CA THR A 575 -15.30 45.69 37.58
C THR A 575 -15.09 44.81 36.37
N CYS A 576 -16.12 44.11 35.96
CA CYS A 576 -16.15 43.30 34.73
C CYS A 576 -17.11 43.97 33.74
N SER A 577 -16.59 44.48 32.62
CA SER A 577 -17.40 45.08 31.57
C SER A 577 -17.45 44.11 30.38
N ILE A 578 -18.65 43.71 29.97
CA ILE A 578 -18.93 42.89 28.79
C ILE A 578 -19.46 43.84 27.73
N TYR A 579 -18.75 43.97 26.60
CA TYR A 579 -19.23 44.72 25.45
C TYR A 579 -19.86 43.73 24.47
N LEU A 580 -21.16 43.85 24.27
CA LEU A 580 -21.92 43.15 23.23
C LEU A 580 -22.00 44.10 22.02
N GLU A 581 -21.25 43.82 20.95
CA GLU A 581 -21.50 44.38 19.62
C GLU A 581 -22.27 43.41 18.73
#